data_f98e814daa240d36adb30d2c50da7617
#
_entry.id   f98e814daa240d36adb30d2c50da7617
#
_cell.length_a   1.000
_cell.length_b   1.000
_cell.length_c   1.000
_cell.angle_alpha   90.00
_cell.angle_beta   90.00
_cell.angle_gamma   90.00
#
_symmetry.space_group_name_H-M   'P 1'
#
loop_
_entity.id
_entity.type
_entity.pdbx_description
1 polymer ?
#
loop_
_entity_poly.entity_id
_entity_poly.type
_entity_poly.pdbx_seq_one_letter_code
_entity_poly.pdbx_strand_id
1 'polypeptide(L)'
;MIEKTYENKLFEGENWEDISLINVCFKNCDFKSCDFGNGEFKNCTFEKCTFYGVKMNGAIFNKCAFLNCKIRFCDLFTCEFNWCKMMGSYFSDCDFITVVIKGGNWSYAGLSYADFSKREMENVDFSYADLRFANFQKSKLRNCNFSYSIISGSNFSNGDIRDNIFNNIDIHTVNLKNTQIDLNLAVVIANSLGAKCFY
;
A
#
# COMPACT_ATOMS: atom_id res chain seq x y z
N MET A 1 -18.60 -8.29 21.95
CA MET A 1 -19.27 -8.52 20.66
C MET A 1 -18.70 -9.80 20.08
N ILE A 2 -19.53 -10.75 19.67
CA ILE A 2 -19.05 -11.98 19.02
C ILE A 2 -18.59 -11.57 17.62
N GLU A 3 -17.29 -11.68 17.35
CA GLU A 3 -16.72 -11.42 16.05
C GLU A 3 -17.13 -12.56 15.10
N LYS A 4 -17.80 -12.24 14.01
CA LYS A 4 -18.18 -13.26 13.04
C LYS A 4 -16.96 -13.69 12.25
N THR A 5 -16.60 -14.98 12.34
CA THR A 5 -15.43 -15.54 11.66
C THR A 5 -15.87 -16.51 10.55
N TYR A 6 -15.25 -16.33 9.38
CA TYR A 6 -15.31 -17.28 8.27
C TYR A 6 -13.92 -17.86 8.06
N GLU A 7 -13.83 -19.17 7.94
CA GLU A 7 -12.57 -19.86 7.74
C GLU A 7 -12.66 -20.88 6.62
N ASN A 8 -11.63 -20.91 5.77
CA ASN A 8 -11.50 -21.85 4.65
C ASN A 8 -12.74 -21.83 3.73
N LYS A 9 -13.27 -20.65 3.43
CA LYS A 9 -14.47 -20.49 2.59
C LYS A 9 -14.10 -20.00 1.21
N LEU A 10 -14.77 -20.51 0.21
CA LEU A 10 -14.81 -19.95 -1.13
C LEU A 10 -16.08 -19.09 -1.26
N PHE A 11 -15.86 -17.84 -1.68
CA PHE A 11 -16.89 -16.89 -2.11
C PHE A 11 -16.66 -16.65 -3.60
N GLU A 12 -17.55 -17.11 -4.46
CA GLU A 12 -17.41 -16.97 -5.92
C GLU A 12 -18.65 -16.29 -6.50
N GLY A 13 -18.43 -15.15 -7.17
CA GLY A 13 -19.50 -14.38 -7.80
C GLY A 13 -20.49 -13.74 -6.83
N GLU A 14 -20.15 -13.68 -5.54
CA GLU A 14 -21.02 -13.08 -4.53
C GLU A 14 -21.14 -11.56 -4.74
N ASN A 15 -22.36 -11.05 -4.70
CA ASN A 15 -22.62 -9.63 -4.75
C ASN A 15 -22.67 -9.05 -3.33
N TRP A 16 -21.66 -8.26 -2.99
CA TRP A 16 -21.53 -7.50 -1.74
C TRP A 16 -21.41 -6.00 -2.04
N GLU A 17 -21.95 -5.55 -3.17
CA GLU A 17 -22.08 -4.13 -3.49
C GLU A 17 -22.88 -3.39 -2.41
N ASP A 18 -22.44 -2.20 -2.03
CA ASP A 18 -23.04 -1.37 -0.98
C ASP A 18 -23.14 -2.03 0.42
N ILE A 19 -22.44 -3.14 0.64
CA ILE A 19 -22.47 -3.84 1.93
C ILE A 19 -21.77 -3.01 3.02
N SER A 20 -22.26 -3.14 4.26
CA SER A 20 -21.54 -2.65 5.45
C SER A 20 -21.15 -3.82 6.36
N LEU A 21 -19.86 -4.07 6.50
CA LEU A 21 -19.32 -5.10 7.38
C LEU A 21 -18.48 -4.51 8.51
N ILE A 22 -18.76 -4.92 9.73
CA ILE A 22 -18.06 -4.43 10.92
C ILE A 22 -17.60 -5.62 11.78
N ASN A 23 -16.31 -5.62 12.15
CA ASN A 23 -15.71 -6.61 13.04
C ASN A 23 -15.88 -8.06 12.53
N VAL A 24 -15.67 -8.28 11.24
CA VAL A 24 -15.74 -9.62 10.63
C VAL A 24 -14.31 -10.11 10.33
N CYS A 25 -14.07 -11.37 10.63
CA CYS A 25 -12.80 -12.02 10.37
C CYS A 25 -12.92 -13.08 9.27
N PHE A 26 -12.06 -13.02 8.27
CA PHE A 26 -11.94 -14.00 7.20
C PHE A 26 -10.53 -14.60 7.27
N LYS A 27 -10.43 -15.93 7.41
CA LYS A 27 -9.16 -16.66 7.47
C LYS A 27 -9.09 -17.69 6.35
N ASN A 28 -8.00 -17.69 5.61
CA ASN A 28 -7.78 -18.61 4.51
C ASN A 28 -8.99 -18.68 3.54
N CYS A 29 -9.64 -17.55 3.28
CA CYS A 29 -10.80 -17.49 2.40
C CYS A 29 -10.37 -17.05 0.99
N ASP A 30 -11.05 -17.61 -0.01
CA ASP A 30 -10.90 -17.22 -1.40
C ASP A 30 -12.09 -16.40 -1.86
N PHE A 31 -11.83 -15.19 -2.35
CA PHE A 31 -12.82 -14.31 -2.97
C PHE A 31 -12.53 -14.29 -4.47
N LYS A 32 -13.42 -14.81 -5.26
CA LYS A 32 -13.27 -14.91 -6.71
C LYS A 32 -14.41 -14.23 -7.42
N SER A 33 -14.11 -13.24 -8.23
CA SER A 33 -15.10 -12.48 -9.00
C SER A 33 -16.26 -11.91 -8.15
N CYS A 34 -16.00 -11.65 -6.87
CA CYS A 34 -16.98 -11.02 -5.99
C CYS A 34 -17.08 -9.52 -6.29
N ASP A 35 -18.23 -8.93 -5.97
CA ASP A 35 -18.44 -7.50 -6.07
C ASP A 35 -18.50 -6.86 -4.67
N PHE A 36 -17.50 -6.05 -4.33
CA PHE A 36 -17.39 -5.26 -3.09
C PHE A 36 -17.61 -3.77 -3.38
N GLY A 37 -18.10 -3.42 -4.58
CA GLY A 37 -18.25 -2.05 -5.03
C GLY A 37 -19.01 -1.19 -4.01
N ASN A 38 -18.51 0.02 -3.74
CA ASN A 38 -19.07 0.95 -2.75
C ASN A 38 -19.24 0.38 -1.33
N GLY A 39 -18.72 -0.81 -1.04
CA GLY A 39 -18.86 -1.46 0.26
C GLY A 39 -18.08 -0.75 1.35
N GLU A 40 -18.59 -0.70 2.56
CA GLU A 40 -17.93 -0.16 3.75
C GLU A 40 -17.50 -1.29 4.70
N PHE A 41 -16.19 -1.39 4.90
CA PHE A 41 -15.59 -2.39 5.78
C PHE A 41 -14.90 -1.69 6.94
N LYS A 42 -15.29 -2.01 8.17
CA LYS A 42 -14.72 -1.41 9.38
C LYS A 42 -14.20 -2.47 10.33
N ASN A 43 -12.93 -2.34 10.74
CA ASN A 43 -12.26 -3.26 11.64
C ASN A 43 -12.34 -4.74 11.18
N CYS A 44 -12.47 -4.98 9.88
CA CYS A 44 -12.47 -6.34 9.36
C CYS A 44 -11.06 -6.88 9.21
N THR A 45 -10.90 -8.18 9.38
CA THR A 45 -9.61 -8.85 9.20
C THR A 45 -9.72 -9.87 8.09
N PHE A 46 -8.78 -9.78 7.15
CA PHE A 46 -8.56 -10.76 6.09
C PHE A 46 -7.15 -11.34 6.30
N GLU A 47 -7.05 -12.58 6.74
CA GLU A 47 -5.79 -13.26 7.01
C GLU A 47 -5.57 -14.38 6.00
N LYS A 48 -4.46 -14.33 5.25
CA LYS A 48 -4.09 -15.33 4.23
C LYS A 48 -5.20 -15.56 3.19
N CYS A 49 -5.97 -14.51 2.89
CA CYS A 49 -7.03 -14.58 1.90
C CYS A 49 -6.52 -14.29 0.49
N THR A 50 -7.22 -14.85 -0.50
CA THR A 50 -6.98 -14.55 -1.91
C THR A 50 -8.17 -13.74 -2.45
N PHE A 51 -7.84 -12.67 -3.18
CA PHE A 51 -8.81 -11.88 -3.93
C PHE A 51 -8.41 -11.97 -5.41
N TYR A 52 -9.25 -12.56 -6.22
CA TYR A 52 -9.02 -12.74 -7.64
C TYR A 52 -10.17 -12.17 -8.47
N GLY A 53 -9.88 -11.14 -9.25
CA GLY A 53 -10.91 -10.50 -10.09
C GLY A 53 -12.04 -9.86 -9.27
N VAL A 54 -11.77 -9.44 -8.03
CA VAL A 54 -12.75 -8.79 -7.17
C VAL A 54 -12.92 -7.33 -7.56
N LYS A 55 -14.15 -6.87 -7.71
CA LYS A 55 -14.45 -5.46 -7.85
C LYS A 55 -14.45 -4.81 -6.46
N MET A 56 -13.58 -3.82 -6.27
CA MET A 56 -13.48 -3.00 -5.04
C MET A 56 -13.64 -1.51 -5.35
N ASN A 57 -14.20 -1.18 -6.53
CA ASN A 57 -14.41 0.20 -6.95
C ASN A 57 -15.28 0.96 -5.95
N GLY A 58 -14.79 2.10 -5.48
CA GLY A 58 -15.48 2.88 -4.44
C GLY A 58 -15.54 2.26 -3.05
N ALA A 59 -14.99 1.07 -2.85
CA ALA A 59 -14.99 0.42 -1.53
C ALA A 59 -14.13 1.18 -0.52
N ILE A 60 -14.58 1.25 0.74
CA ILE A 60 -13.91 1.94 1.84
C ILE A 60 -13.54 0.95 2.94
N PHE A 61 -12.24 0.77 3.16
CA PHE A 61 -11.71 -0.06 4.23
C PHE A 61 -11.18 0.82 5.37
N ASN A 62 -11.88 0.84 6.50
CA ASN A 62 -11.50 1.61 7.67
C ASN A 62 -10.90 0.72 8.77
N LYS A 63 -9.64 0.92 9.11
CA LYS A 63 -8.91 0.16 10.14
C LYS A 63 -8.98 -1.35 9.92
N CYS A 64 -9.06 -1.79 8.67
CA CYS A 64 -9.05 -3.19 8.30
C CYS A 64 -7.62 -3.75 8.26
N ALA A 65 -7.52 -5.07 8.41
CA ALA A 65 -6.25 -5.78 8.29
C ALA A 65 -6.31 -6.78 7.13
N PHE A 66 -5.38 -6.65 6.21
CA PHE A 66 -5.11 -7.61 5.14
C PHE A 66 -3.72 -8.19 5.42
N LEU A 67 -3.68 -9.36 6.04
CA LEU A 67 -2.44 -9.97 6.50
C LEU A 67 -2.06 -11.13 5.58
N ASN A 68 -0.93 -11.00 4.90
CA ASN A 68 -0.45 -12.01 3.96
C ASN A 68 -1.48 -12.40 2.88
N CYS A 69 -2.25 -11.42 2.40
CA CYS A 69 -3.26 -11.62 1.37
C CYS A 69 -2.66 -11.54 -0.05
N LYS A 70 -3.32 -12.18 -1.01
CA LYS A 70 -3.00 -12.08 -2.43
C LYS A 70 -4.14 -11.35 -3.13
N ILE A 71 -3.89 -10.16 -3.65
CA ILE A 71 -4.86 -9.32 -4.34
C ILE A 71 -4.44 -9.22 -5.81
N ARG A 72 -5.20 -9.87 -6.71
CA ARG A 72 -4.82 -10.03 -8.11
C ARG A 72 -5.98 -9.72 -9.04
N PHE A 73 -5.68 -8.96 -10.11
CA PHE A 73 -6.67 -8.56 -11.13
C PHE A 73 -7.91 -7.89 -10.53
N CYS A 74 -7.76 -7.22 -9.39
CA CYS A 74 -8.85 -6.53 -8.71
C CYS A 74 -9.02 -5.11 -9.25
N ASP A 75 -10.28 -4.68 -9.39
CA ASP A 75 -10.62 -3.30 -9.70
C ASP A 75 -10.60 -2.47 -8.42
N LEU A 76 -9.61 -1.61 -8.28
CA LEU A 76 -9.41 -0.72 -7.13
C LEU A 76 -9.81 0.73 -7.43
N PHE A 77 -10.57 0.99 -8.50
CA PHE A 77 -10.93 2.36 -8.87
C PHE A 77 -11.60 3.10 -7.71
N THR A 78 -11.00 4.21 -7.28
CA THR A 78 -11.43 5.02 -6.11
C THR A 78 -11.56 4.27 -4.78
N CYS A 79 -10.92 3.11 -4.65
CA CYS A 79 -10.90 2.37 -3.39
C CYS A 79 -10.12 3.15 -2.31
N GLU A 80 -10.59 3.14 -1.07
CA GLU A 80 -9.94 3.81 0.05
C GLU A 80 -9.45 2.82 1.12
N PHE A 81 -8.18 2.93 1.49
CA PHE A 81 -7.58 2.23 2.62
C PHE A 81 -7.22 3.21 3.73
N ASN A 82 -8.08 3.34 4.74
CA ASN A 82 -7.94 4.28 5.83
C ASN A 82 -7.39 3.57 7.07
N TRP A 83 -6.12 3.85 7.44
CA TRP A 83 -5.43 3.26 8.59
C TRP A 83 -5.42 1.73 8.58
N CYS A 84 -5.33 1.15 7.38
CA CYS A 84 -5.31 -0.29 7.21
C CYS A 84 -3.92 -0.90 7.50
N LYS A 85 -3.92 -2.20 7.83
CA LYS A 85 -2.71 -3.02 7.95
C LYS A 85 -2.65 -3.95 6.74
N MET A 86 -1.66 -3.74 5.86
CA MET A 86 -1.47 -4.50 4.62
C MET A 86 -0.22 -5.40 4.68
N MET A 87 0.20 -5.76 5.89
CA MET A 87 1.46 -6.46 6.16
C MET A 87 1.58 -7.75 5.35
N GLY A 88 2.64 -7.86 4.55
CA GLY A 88 2.93 -9.03 3.74
C GLY A 88 1.92 -9.31 2.63
N SER A 89 0.99 -8.40 2.38
CA SER A 89 0.03 -8.55 1.28
C SER A 89 0.63 -8.14 -0.04
N TYR A 90 0.28 -8.86 -1.08
CA TYR A 90 0.83 -8.70 -2.42
C TYR A 90 -0.24 -8.31 -3.42
N PHE A 91 0.04 -7.26 -4.18
CA PHE A 91 -0.82 -6.77 -5.24
C PHE A 91 -0.19 -7.09 -6.60
N SER A 92 -0.96 -7.66 -7.52
CA SER A 92 -0.54 -7.83 -8.91
C SER A 92 -1.69 -7.55 -9.87
N ASP A 93 -1.35 -6.90 -10.97
CA ASP A 93 -2.31 -6.57 -12.01
C ASP A 93 -3.51 -5.76 -11.47
N CYS A 94 -3.23 -4.85 -10.51
CA CYS A 94 -4.17 -3.92 -9.92
C CYS A 94 -3.72 -2.48 -10.21
N ASP A 95 -4.64 -1.61 -10.60
CA ASP A 95 -4.34 -0.21 -10.85
C ASP A 95 -4.49 0.61 -9.56
N PHE A 96 -3.42 1.32 -9.18
CA PHE A 96 -3.36 2.17 -7.99
C PHE A 96 -3.61 3.66 -8.30
N ILE A 97 -3.80 4.04 -9.57
CA ILE A 97 -3.82 5.46 -9.97
C ILE A 97 -4.92 6.29 -9.29
N THR A 98 -5.98 5.67 -8.83
CA THR A 98 -7.10 6.34 -8.13
C THR A 98 -7.25 5.90 -6.67
N VAL A 99 -6.43 4.96 -6.21
CA VAL A 99 -6.48 4.45 -4.84
C VAL A 99 -6.10 5.53 -3.83
N VAL A 100 -6.83 5.61 -2.74
CA VAL A 100 -6.54 6.54 -1.64
C VAL A 100 -5.99 5.76 -0.45
N ILE A 101 -4.82 6.17 0.04
CA ILE A 101 -4.18 5.60 1.24
C ILE A 101 -4.08 6.70 2.29
N LYS A 102 -4.81 6.57 3.39
CA LYS A 102 -4.76 7.47 4.55
C LYS A 102 -4.07 6.75 5.72
N GLY A 103 -2.75 6.82 5.77
CA GLY A 103 -1.95 6.19 6.82
C GLY A 103 -2.00 4.67 6.83
N GLY A 104 -1.41 4.09 7.88
CA GLY A 104 -1.47 2.65 8.12
C GLY A 104 -0.16 1.91 7.89
N ASN A 105 -0.18 0.61 8.13
CA ASN A 105 1.00 -0.23 8.04
C ASN A 105 0.98 -1.07 6.76
N TRP A 106 1.84 -0.70 5.82
CA TRP A 106 2.06 -1.36 4.54
C TRP A 106 3.41 -2.09 4.49
N SER A 107 3.97 -2.39 5.67
CA SER A 107 5.27 -3.06 5.73
C SER A 107 5.20 -4.45 5.09
N TYR A 108 6.30 -4.82 4.43
CA TYR A 108 6.41 -6.08 3.66
C TYR A 108 5.37 -6.21 2.53
N ALA A 109 4.64 -5.14 2.16
CA ALA A 109 3.68 -5.21 1.06
C ALA A 109 4.39 -5.31 -0.30
N GLY A 110 3.86 -6.13 -1.20
CA GLY A 110 4.28 -6.19 -2.59
C GLY A 110 3.53 -5.18 -3.43
N LEU A 111 4.20 -4.09 -3.79
CA LEU A 111 3.66 -2.92 -4.49
C LEU A 111 4.53 -2.55 -5.71
N SER A 112 5.23 -3.53 -6.28
CA SER A 112 6.04 -3.27 -7.46
C SER A 112 5.17 -2.79 -8.62
N TYR A 113 5.66 -1.77 -9.35
CA TYR A 113 4.97 -1.10 -10.45
C TYR A 113 3.70 -0.33 -10.06
N ALA A 114 3.35 -0.20 -8.77
CA ALA A 114 2.19 0.58 -8.35
C ALA A 114 2.34 2.07 -8.71
N ASP A 115 1.27 2.70 -9.21
CA ASP A 115 1.26 4.11 -9.54
C ASP A 115 0.63 4.95 -8.43
N PHE A 116 1.47 5.64 -7.68
CA PHE A 116 1.12 6.61 -6.62
C PHE A 116 1.39 8.05 -7.07
N SER A 117 1.49 8.31 -8.38
CA SER A 117 1.80 9.63 -8.90
C SER A 117 0.74 10.67 -8.52
N LYS A 118 1.19 11.90 -8.24
CA LYS A 118 0.34 13.03 -7.88
C LYS A 118 -0.50 12.80 -6.61
N ARG A 119 -0.12 11.85 -5.74
CA ARG A 119 -0.82 11.55 -4.49
C ARG A 119 -0.22 12.31 -3.31
N GLU A 120 -1.08 12.64 -2.37
CA GLU A 120 -0.66 13.05 -1.03
C GLU A 120 -0.86 11.85 -0.10
N MET A 121 0.20 11.42 0.57
CA MET A 121 0.16 10.33 1.54
C MET A 121 0.89 10.76 2.81
N GLU A 122 0.32 10.40 3.94
CA GLU A 122 0.86 10.74 5.24
C GLU A 122 0.73 9.57 6.22
N ASN A 123 1.75 9.41 7.07
CA ASN A 123 1.77 8.39 8.13
C ASN A 123 1.63 6.95 7.61
N VAL A 124 2.25 6.65 6.47
CA VAL A 124 2.26 5.31 5.88
C VAL A 124 3.59 4.62 6.18
N ASP A 125 3.52 3.43 6.75
CA ASP A 125 4.71 2.59 6.97
C ASP A 125 4.90 1.64 5.77
N PHE A 126 5.86 1.97 4.89
CA PHE A 126 6.31 1.16 3.76
C PHE A 126 7.61 0.39 4.07
N SER A 127 7.99 0.24 5.34
CA SER A 127 9.22 -0.46 5.68
C SER A 127 9.22 -1.89 5.15
N TYR A 128 10.36 -2.32 4.61
CA TYR A 128 10.51 -3.65 3.98
C TYR A 128 9.57 -3.92 2.78
N ALA A 129 8.81 -2.95 2.29
CA ALA A 129 7.93 -3.13 1.15
C ALA A 129 8.72 -3.29 -0.17
N ASP A 130 8.18 -4.06 -1.09
CA ASP A 130 8.67 -4.11 -2.46
C ASP A 130 8.00 -3.01 -3.28
N LEU A 131 8.74 -1.93 -3.50
CA LEU A 131 8.33 -0.75 -4.26
C LEU A 131 9.12 -0.60 -5.56
N ARG A 132 9.68 -1.70 -6.07
CA ARG A 132 10.45 -1.65 -7.33
C ARG A 132 9.61 -1.11 -8.46
N PHE A 133 10.18 -0.14 -9.19
CA PHE A 133 9.52 0.55 -10.30
C PHE A 133 8.21 1.25 -9.95
N ALA A 134 7.91 1.44 -8.65
CA ALA A 134 6.74 2.21 -8.23
C ALA A 134 6.88 3.68 -8.64
N ASN A 135 5.77 4.29 -9.03
CA ASN A 135 5.74 5.65 -9.51
C ASN A 135 5.17 6.60 -8.45
N PHE A 136 6.02 7.43 -7.85
CA PHE A 136 5.68 8.51 -6.92
C PHE A 136 5.87 9.89 -7.54
N GLN A 137 5.87 10.00 -8.86
CA GLN A 137 6.08 11.29 -9.55
C GLN A 137 5.06 12.33 -9.10
N LYS A 138 5.56 13.54 -8.74
CA LYS A 138 4.72 14.66 -8.28
C LYS A 138 3.89 14.34 -7.02
N SER A 139 4.24 13.30 -6.28
CA SER A 139 3.60 13.00 -5.00
C SER A 139 4.11 13.92 -3.90
N LYS A 140 3.31 14.02 -2.83
CA LYS A 140 3.68 14.70 -1.60
C LYS A 140 3.56 13.72 -0.43
N LEU A 141 4.70 13.36 0.13
CA LEU A 141 4.78 12.34 1.17
C LEU A 141 5.25 12.97 2.48
N ARG A 142 4.60 12.63 3.60
CA ARG A 142 4.94 13.13 4.92
C ARG A 142 4.85 12.01 5.96
N ASN A 143 5.80 12.00 6.87
CA ASN A 143 5.87 11.03 7.98
C ASN A 143 5.73 9.56 7.51
N CYS A 144 6.16 9.26 6.28
CA CYS A 144 6.18 7.89 5.77
C CYS A 144 7.53 7.23 6.08
N ASN A 145 7.51 5.93 6.31
CA ASN A 145 8.70 5.14 6.59
C ASN A 145 9.02 4.20 5.42
N PHE A 146 10.13 4.45 4.74
CA PHE A 146 10.64 3.62 3.64
C PHE A 146 11.86 2.78 4.06
N SER A 147 12.14 2.66 5.36
CA SER A 147 13.32 1.92 5.83
C SER A 147 13.32 0.47 5.34
N TYR A 148 14.46 0.02 4.81
CA TYR A 148 14.65 -1.33 4.29
C TYR A 148 13.74 -1.70 3.11
N SER A 149 12.97 -0.78 2.54
CA SER A 149 12.17 -1.06 1.35
C SER A 149 13.04 -1.22 0.10
N ILE A 150 12.55 -1.99 -0.86
CA ILE A 150 13.22 -2.14 -2.16
C ILE A 150 12.62 -1.11 -3.10
N ILE A 151 13.34 -0.01 -3.33
CA ILE A 151 12.88 1.13 -4.16
C ILE A 151 13.62 1.24 -5.51
N SER A 152 14.36 0.21 -5.90
CA SER A 152 15.13 0.24 -7.15
C SER A 152 14.22 0.50 -8.36
N GLY A 153 14.63 1.44 -9.22
CA GLY A 153 13.88 1.86 -10.40
C GLY A 153 12.64 2.70 -10.11
N SER A 154 12.34 3.02 -8.85
CA SER A 154 11.19 3.87 -8.51
C SER A 154 11.40 5.33 -8.93
N ASN A 155 10.30 6.06 -9.13
CA ASN A 155 10.31 7.42 -9.64
C ASN A 155 9.67 8.39 -8.64
N PHE A 156 10.46 9.23 -7.99
CA PHE A 156 10.01 10.31 -7.10
C PHE A 156 10.11 11.69 -7.74
N SER A 157 10.39 11.78 -9.05
CA SER A 157 10.67 13.05 -9.71
C SER A 157 9.58 14.09 -9.54
N ASN A 158 9.99 15.36 -9.35
CA ASN A 158 9.11 16.50 -9.11
C ASN A 158 8.20 16.35 -7.87
N GLY A 159 8.49 15.40 -6.99
CA GLY A 159 7.76 15.18 -5.73
C GLY A 159 8.31 16.01 -4.58
N ASP A 160 7.60 15.99 -3.47
CA ASP A 160 8.04 16.50 -2.19
C ASP A 160 8.03 15.36 -1.17
N ILE A 161 9.21 14.89 -0.78
CA ILE A 161 9.40 13.73 0.10
C ILE A 161 10.17 14.09 1.38
N ARG A 162 10.09 15.34 1.81
CA ARG A 162 10.65 15.79 3.08
C ARG A 162 9.93 15.15 4.26
N ASP A 163 10.57 15.08 5.40
CA ASP A 163 10.03 14.54 6.65
C ASP A 163 9.64 13.04 6.59
N ASN A 164 10.38 12.27 5.78
CA ASN A 164 10.21 10.81 5.68
C ASN A 164 11.47 10.08 6.12
N ILE A 165 11.34 8.80 6.42
CA ILE A 165 12.45 7.95 6.87
C ILE A 165 12.89 7.03 5.74
N PHE A 166 14.19 7.11 5.37
CA PHE A 166 14.80 6.33 4.30
C PHE A 166 16.07 5.63 4.80
N ASN A 167 15.97 4.79 5.82
CA ASN A 167 17.13 4.06 6.35
C ASN A 167 17.38 2.77 5.57
N ASN A 168 18.66 2.46 5.31
CA ASN A 168 19.08 1.20 4.68
C ASN A 168 18.34 0.89 3.36
N ILE A 169 18.34 1.86 2.46
CA ILE A 169 17.79 1.76 1.11
C ILE A 169 18.91 1.85 0.07
N ASP A 170 18.70 1.24 -1.09
CA ASP A 170 19.52 1.49 -2.27
C ASP A 170 18.90 2.58 -3.14
N ILE A 171 19.57 3.72 -3.23
CA ILE A 171 19.08 4.90 -3.96
C ILE A 171 19.65 5.02 -5.39
N HIS A 172 20.59 4.17 -5.79
CA HIS A 172 21.39 4.36 -7.02
C HIS A 172 20.52 4.38 -8.30
N THR A 173 19.42 3.66 -8.33
CA THR A 173 18.55 3.55 -9.51
C THR A 173 17.26 4.34 -9.37
N VAL A 174 17.13 5.12 -8.30
CA VAL A 174 15.92 5.91 -8.01
C VAL A 174 15.96 7.24 -8.75
N ASN A 175 14.86 7.60 -9.41
CA ASN A 175 14.75 8.90 -10.07
C ASN A 175 14.31 9.98 -9.08
N LEU A 176 15.25 10.86 -8.70
CA LEU A 176 15.05 12.01 -7.81
C LEU A 176 15.07 13.36 -8.54
N LYS A 177 14.89 13.39 -9.86
CA LYS A 177 14.97 14.65 -10.62
C LYS A 177 13.96 15.68 -10.12
N ASN A 178 14.44 16.87 -9.71
CA ASN A 178 13.62 17.97 -9.17
C ASN A 178 12.78 17.60 -7.93
N THR A 179 13.19 16.58 -7.18
CA THR A 179 12.52 16.16 -5.95
C THR A 179 12.93 17.06 -4.80
N GLN A 180 11.99 17.49 -3.96
CA GLN A 180 12.27 18.20 -2.72
C GLN A 180 12.58 17.18 -1.63
N ILE A 181 13.75 17.31 -1.04
CA ILE A 181 14.27 16.45 0.03
C ILE A 181 14.69 17.29 1.23
N ASP A 182 14.78 16.70 2.40
CA ASP A 182 15.39 17.29 3.58
C ASP A 182 16.85 16.93 3.73
N LEU A 183 17.50 17.47 4.77
CA LEU A 183 18.90 17.22 5.05
C LEU A 183 19.16 15.74 5.40
N ASN A 184 18.24 15.08 6.11
CA ASN A 184 18.41 13.68 6.50
C ASN A 184 18.51 12.78 5.26
N LEU A 185 17.61 12.94 4.30
CA LEU A 185 17.67 12.18 3.06
C LEU A 185 18.89 12.57 2.21
N ALA A 186 19.30 13.84 2.21
CA ALA A 186 20.52 14.26 1.52
C ALA A 186 21.76 13.54 2.06
N VAL A 187 21.85 13.34 3.36
CA VAL A 187 22.92 12.56 4.02
C VAL A 187 22.86 11.08 3.61
N VAL A 188 21.68 10.48 3.58
CA VAL A 188 21.49 9.09 3.12
C VAL A 188 21.98 8.93 1.68
N ILE A 189 21.61 9.85 0.79
CA ILE A 189 22.07 9.86 -0.62
C ILE A 189 23.59 9.99 -0.70
N ALA A 190 24.19 10.97 0.02
CA ALA A 190 25.62 11.18 0.02
C ALA A 190 26.37 9.94 0.50
N ASN A 191 25.93 9.32 1.58
CA ASN A 191 26.53 8.10 2.12
C ASN A 191 26.42 6.93 1.13
N SER A 192 25.29 6.77 0.44
CA SER A 192 25.13 5.72 -0.56
C SER A 192 26.06 5.87 -1.75
N LEU A 193 26.43 7.10 -2.08
CA LEU A 193 27.43 7.43 -3.13
C LEU A 193 28.88 7.34 -2.63
N GLY A 194 29.11 6.90 -1.39
CA GLY A 194 30.43 6.71 -0.81
C GLY A 194 31.03 7.96 -0.13
N ALA A 195 30.25 9.05 -0.02
CA ALA A 195 30.68 10.23 0.75
C ALA A 195 30.58 9.95 2.27
N LYS A 196 31.38 10.69 3.05
CA LYS A 196 31.27 10.65 4.52
C LYS A 196 30.77 12.00 4.99
N CYS A 197 29.62 12.01 5.64
CA CYS A 197 29.04 13.22 6.22
C CYS A 197 29.48 13.35 7.68
N PHE A 198 29.96 14.54 8.05
CA PHE A 198 30.33 14.88 9.43
C PHE A 198 29.38 15.99 9.91
N TYR A 199 28.85 15.87 11.13
CA TYR A 199 27.94 16.84 11.75
C TYR A 199 28.68 17.67 12.77
#